data_66a43349dcfe9d33d34d493810884cc1
#
_entry.id   66a43349dcfe9d33d34d493810884cc1
#
_cell.length_a   1.000
_cell.length_b   1.000
_cell.length_c   1.000
_cell.angle_alpha   90.00
_cell.angle_beta   90.00
_cell.angle_gamma   90.00
#
_symmetry.space_group_name_H-M   'P 1'
#
loop_
_entity.id
_entity.type
_entity.pdbx_description
1 polymer ?
#
loop_
_entity_poly.entity_id
_entity_poly.type
_entity_poly.pdbx_seq_one_letter_code
_entity_poly.pdbx_strand_id
1 'polypeptide(L)'
;MASLERLPDNVSLLPSASRDLARILKRNREEFSRVWDDLIRLGAGTLPTQGKKKLKSADAFQNDSGRYRIVYSRRDASYVILAVFAKPEQDRYLKRFLR
;
A
#
# COMPACT_ATOMS: atom_id res chain seq x y z
N MET A 1 -22.44 -10.84 2.55
CA MET A 1 -21.28 -10.00 2.29
C MET A 1 -20.07 -10.88 1.98
N ALA A 2 -19.43 -10.62 0.86
CA ALA A 2 -18.24 -11.40 0.52
C ALA A 2 -17.15 -11.12 1.54
N SER A 3 -16.51 -12.16 2.04
CA SER A 3 -15.35 -12.01 2.90
C SER A 3 -14.16 -11.55 2.05
N LEU A 4 -13.32 -10.71 2.62
CA LEU A 4 -12.11 -10.29 1.95
C LEU A 4 -11.14 -11.45 1.88
N GLU A 5 -10.45 -11.58 0.76
CA GLU A 5 -9.39 -12.56 0.64
C GLU A 5 -8.25 -12.20 1.59
N ARG A 6 -7.53 -13.20 2.07
CA ARG A 6 -6.32 -12.96 2.84
C ARG A 6 -5.25 -12.38 1.94
N LEU A 7 -4.40 -11.55 2.51
CA LEU A 7 -3.22 -11.10 1.80
C LEU A 7 -2.31 -12.30 1.53
N PRO A 8 -1.60 -12.29 0.38
CA PRO A 8 -0.61 -13.33 0.12
C PRO A 8 0.45 -13.37 1.21
N ASP A 9 1.06 -14.55 1.41
CA ASP A 9 2.10 -14.72 2.42
C ASP A 9 3.30 -13.81 2.22
N ASN A 10 3.53 -13.37 0.99
CA ASN A 10 4.64 -12.49 0.67
C ASN A 10 4.33 -10.99 0.81
N VAL A 11 3.16 -10.65 1.33
CA VAL A 11 2.79 -9.26 1.63
C VAL A 11 2.55 -9.11 3.12
N SER A 12 3.31 -8.23 3.74
CA SER A 12 3.15 -7.95 5.17
C SER A 12 2.89 -6.47 5.37
N LEU A 13 2.21 -6.13 6.46
CA LEU A 13 1.84 -4.75 6.79
C LEU A 13 2.61 -4.31 8.03
N LEU A 14 3.24 -3.14 7.94
CA LEU A 14 3.72 -2.50 9.17
C LEU A 14 2.52 -2.04 9.98
N PRO A 15 2.67 -1.88 11.30
CA PRO A 15 1.58 -1.38 12.14
C PRO A 15 0.98 -0.07 11.63
N SER A 16 1.82 0.84 11.11
CA SER A 16 1.34 2.10 10.53
C SER A 16 0.44 1.86 9.32
N ALA A 17 0.82 0.90 8.46
CA ALA A 17 0.00 0.56 7.29
C ALA A 17 -1.33 -0.06 7.70
N SER A 18 -1.30 -0.92 8.72
CA SER A 18 -2.53 -1.52 9.24
C SER A 18 -3.49 -0.45 9.77
N ARG A 19 -2.96 0.55 10.49
CA ARG A 19 -3.77 1.65 10.98
C ARG A 19 -4.33 2.49 9.82
N ASP A 20 -3.52 2.72 8.79
CA ASP A 20 -3.98 3.44 7.61
C ASP A 20 -5.15 2.72 6.94
N LEU A 21 -5.01 1.40 6.77
CA LEU A 21 -6.04 0.59 6.14
C LEU A 21 -7.33 0.56 6.98
N ALA A 22 -7.19 0.45 8.30
CA ALA A 22 -8.36 0.48 9.19
C ALA A 22 -9.12 1.79 9.07
N ARG A 23 -8.37 2.90 8.94
CA ARG A 23 -8.97 4.21 8.77
C ARG A 23 -9.73 4.32 7.44
N ILE A 24 -9.16 3.79 6.37
CA ILE A 24 -9.81 3.79 5.06
C ILE A 24 -11.09 2.94 5.10
N LEU A 25 -11.01 1.76 5.70
CA LEU A 25 -12.17 0.88 5.83
C LEU A 25 -13.32 1.56 6.56
N LYS A 26 -13.01 2.26 7.65
CA LYS A 26 -14.00 2.97 8.44
C LYS A 26 -14.63 4.10 7.65
N ARG A 27 -13.87 4.73 6.76
CA ARG A 27 -14.33 5.88 5.99
C ARG A 27 -15.09 5.47 4.74
N ASN A 28 -14.60 4.48 4.00
CA ASN A 28 -15.22 4.06 2.74
C ASN A 28 -14.82 2.63 2.42
N ARG A 29 -15.79 1.73 2.53
CA ARG A 29 -15.54 0.31 2.32
C ARG A 29 -15.14 -0.03 0.89
N GLU A 30 -15.72 0.65 -0.09
CA GLU A 30 -15.39 0.39 -1.49
C GLU A 30 -13.95 0.79 -1.81
N GLU A 31 -13.51 1.93 -1.30
CA GLU A 31 -12.14 2.36 -1.47
C GLU A 31 -11.18 1.41 -0.78
N PHE A 32 -11.53 0.94 0.41
CA PHE A 32 -10.75 -0.05 1.12
C PHE A 32 -10.62 -1.34 0.29
N SER A 33 -11.72 -1.82 -0.27
CA SER A 33 -11.71 -3.05 -1.07
C SER A 33 -10.80 -2.92 -2.29
N ARG A 34 -10.80 -1.76 -2.93
CA ARG A 34 -9.91 -1.51 -4.06
C ARG A 34 -8.45 -1.57 -3.65
N VAL A 35 -8.11 -0.91 -2.55
CA VAL A 35 -6.74 -0.93 -2.04
C VAL A 35 -6.33 -2.35 -1.68
N TRP A 36 -7.22 -3.08 -1.00
CA TRP A 36 -6.96 -4.45 -0.60
C TRP A 36 -6.70 -5.36 -1.81
N ASP A 37 -7.52 -5.23 -2.87
CA ASP A 37 -7.32 -5.98 -4.09
C ASP A 37 -5.97 -5.66 -4.72
N ASP A 38 -5.56 -4.40 -4.69
CA ASP A 38 -4.27 -4.00 -5.24
C ASP A 38 -3.10 -4.55 -4.42
N LEU A 39 -3.27 -4.69 -3.11
CA LEU A 39 -2.25 -5.34 -2.28
C LEU A 39 -2.13 -6.82 -2.64
N ILE A 40 -3.24 -7.48 -2.93
CA ILE A 40 -3.22 -8.88 -3.37
C ILE A 40 -2.51 -8.99 -4.72
N ARG A 41 -2.80 -8.08 -5.65
CA ARG A 41 -2.13 -8.05 -6.95
C ARG A 41 -0.64 -7.77 -6.83
N LEU A 42 -0.28 -6.91 -5.89
CA LEU A 42 1.13 -6.63 -5.63
C LEU A 42 1.87 -7.92 -5.27
N GLY A 43 1.32 -8.69 -4.35
CA GLY A 43 1.92 -9.96 -3.96
C GLY A 43 1.99 -10.97 -5.10
N ALA A 44 1.00 -10.95 -5.98
CA ALA A 44 0.95 -11.84 -7.14
C ALA A 44 1.86 -11.38 -8.29
N GLY A 45 2.40 -10.15 -8.21
CA GLY A 45 3.21 -9.61 -9.28
C GLY A 45 2.43 -9.13 -10.50
N THR A 46 1.13 -8.90 -10.34
CA THR A 46 0.24 -8.53 -11.45
C THR A 46 -0.24 -7.09 -11.42
N LEU A 47 0.25 -6.28 -10.49
CA LEU A 47 -0.14 -4.88 -10.42
C LEU A 47 0.53 -4.11 -11.57
N PRO A 48 -0.25 -3.41 -12.44
CA PRO A 48 0.30 -2.87 -13.70
C PRO A 48 1.47 -1.90 -13.56
N THR A 49 1.49 -1.09 -12.50
CA THR A 49 2.56 -0.09 -12.30
C THR A 49 3.58 -0.53 -11.26
N GLN A 50 3.56 -1.81 -10.90
CA GLN A 50 4.42 -2.33 -9.83
C GLN A 50 5.90 -2.15 -10.14
N GLY A 51 6.62 -1.55 -9.20
CA GLY A 51 8.06 -1.38 -9.31
C GLY A 51 8.52 -0.28 -10.25
N LYS A 52 7.61 0.49 -10.83
CA LYS A 52 7.97 1.53 -11.81
C LYS A 52 8.27 2.88 -11.18
N LYS A 53 7.80 3.14 -9.97
CA LYS A 53 8.03 4.41 -9.30
C LYS A 53 8.76 4.18 -7.98
N LYS A 54 10.01 4.56 -7.94
CA LYS A 54 10.81 4.48 -6.73
C LYS A 54 10.91 5.86 -6.11
N LEU A 55 10.78 5.91 -4.78
CA LEU A 55 10.94 7.17 -4.04
C LEU A 55 12.43 7.53 -3.98
N LYS A 56 12.73 8.81 -4.24
CA LYS A 56 14.12 9.25 -4.39
C LYS A 56 15.00 9.02 -3.17
N SER A 57 14.55 9.37 -2.00
CA SER A 57 15.41 9.38 -0.82
C SER A 57 15.18 8.18 0.08
N ALA A 58 14.41 7.19 -0.37
CA ALA A 58 14.10 6.02 0.41
C ALA A 58 14.17 4.78 -0.47
N ASP A 59 14.51 3.65 0.12
CA ASP A 59 14.47 2.38 -0.60
C ASP A 59 13.05 1.84 -0.59
N ALA A 60 12.17 2.57 -1.26
CA ALA A 60 10.75 2.29 -1.28
C ALA A 60 10.16 2.58 -2.65
N PHE A 61 9.04 1.94 -2.91
CA PHE A 61 8.29 2.11 -4.15
C PHE A 61 6.90 2.63 -3.83
N GLN A 62 6.23 3.22 -4.81
CA GLN A 62 4.86 3.67 -4.63
C GLN A 62 4.01 3.22 -5.80
N ASN A 63 2.75 2.89 -5.50
CA ASN A 63 1.74 2.57 -6.49
C ASN A 63 0.45 3.29 -6.14
N ASP A 64 -0.24 3.78 -7.15
CA ASP A 64 -1.54 4.39 -6.96
C ASP A 64 -2.63 3.33 -6.91
N SER A 65 -3.62 3.54 -6.05
CA SER A 65 -4.80 2.70 -5.93
C SER A 65 -5.99 3.63 -5.74
N GLY A 66 -6.64 3.99 -6.85
CA GLY A 66 -7.70 4.98 -6.81
C GLY A 66 -7.14 6.32 -6.34
N ARG A 67 -7.77 6.89 -5.32
CA ARG A 67 -7.31 8.15 -4.73
C ARG A 67 -6.17 7.97 -3.73
N TYR A 68 -5.84 6.73 -3.42
CA TYR A 68 -4.81 6.41 -2.43
C TYR A 68 -3.50 6.03 -3.09
N ARG A 69 -2.45 6.11 -2.30
CA ARG A 69 -1.11 5.73 -2.72
C ARG A 69 -0.57 4.72 -1.73
N ILE A 70 -0.05 3.60 -2.25
CA ILE A 70 0.55 2.54 -1.45
C ILE A 70 2.05 2.71 -1.52
N VAL A 71 2.70 2.83 -0.35
CA VAL A 71 4.16 2.90 -0.25
C VAL A 71 4.65 1.59 0.35
N TYR A 72 5.58 0.95 -0.32
CA TYR A 72 6.07 -0.35 0.10
C TYR A 72 7.56 -0.50 -0.16
N SER A 73 8.21 -1.38 0.59
CA SER A 73 9.57 -1.82 0.28
C SER A 73 9.49 -3.24 -0.28
N ARG A 74 10.47 -3.56 -1.10
CA ARG A 74 10.54 -4.86 -1.74
C ARG A 74 11.85 -5.54 -1.35
N ARG A 75 11.77 -6.80 -0.98
CA ARG A 75 12.96 -7.62 -0.71
C ARG A 75 12.73 -8.98 -1.33
N ASP A 76 13.49 -9.29 -2.40
CA ASP A 76 13.29 -10.49 -3.18
C ASP A 76 11.85 -10.57 -3.71
N ALA A 77 11.12 -11.63 -3.37
CA ALA A 77 9.73 -11.79 -3.78
C ALA A 77 8.74 -11.33 -2.70
N SER A 78 9.23 -10.63 -1.67
CA SER A 78 8.39 -10.19 -0.55
C SER A 78 8.21 -8.69 -0.57
N TYR A 79 7.06 -8.24 -0.03
CA TYR A 79 6.69 -6.84 0.01
C TYR A 79 6.27 -6.47 1.43
N VAL A 80 6.76 -5.33 1.91
CA VAL A 80 6.37 -4.79 3.19
C VAL A 80 5.66 -3.46 2.94
N ILE A 81 4.41 -3.37 3.33
CA ILE A 81 3.62 -2.17 3.13
C ILE A 81 3.93 -1.19 4.26
N LEU A 82 4.47 -0.05 3.90
CA LEU A 82 4.91 0.97 4.85
C LEU A 82 3.79 1.93 5.22
N ALA A 83 3.01 2.34 4.23
CA ALA A 83 1.93 3.32 4.44
C ALA A 83 0.94 3.27 3.30
N VAL A 84 -0.30 3.68 3.59
CA VAL A 84 -1.33 3.88 2.58
C VAL A 84 -2.03 5.20 2.91
N PHE A 85 -2.02 6.14 1.99
CA PHE A 85 -2.56 7.48 2.25
C PHE A 85 -3.17 8.08 1.00
N ALA A 86 -4.05 9.08 1.20
CA ALA A 86 -4.59 9.83 0.07
C ALA A 86 -3.50 10.67 -0.56
N LYS A 87 -3.50 10.75 -1.89
CA LYS A 87 -2.44 11.46 -2.63
C LYS A 87 -2.15 12.88 -2.13
N PRO A 88 -3.16 13.71 -1.80
CA PRO A 88 -2.87 15.04 -1.28
C PRO A 88 -2.13 15.07 0.05
N GLU A 89 -2.10 13.96 0.79
CA GLU A 89 -1.42 13.87 2.08
C GLU A 89 0.00 13.36 1.97
N GLN A 90 0.51 13.18 0.75
CA GLN A 90 1.81 12.55 0.53
C GLN A 90 2.95 13.22 1.29
N ASP A 91 3.04 14.55 1.25
CA ASP A 91 4.15 15.24 1.89
C ASP A 91 4.19 14.99 3.39
N ARG A 92 3.01 14.99 4.04
CA ARG A 92 2.90 14.71 5.47
C ARG A 92 3.40 13.30 5.79
N TYR A 93 2.95 12.32 5.00
CA TYR A 93 3.28 10.93 5.25
C TYR A 93 4.73 10.61 4.94
N LEU A 94 5.28 11.15 3.86
CA LEU A 94 6.65 10.87 3.47
C LEU A 94 7.67 11.39 4.47
N LYS A 95 7.34 12.42 5.22
CA LYS A 95 8.23 12.91 6.29
C LYS A 95 8.55 11.83 7.31
N ARG A 96 7.70 10.82 7.46
CA ARG A 96 7.97 9.70 8.37
C ARG A 96 9.12 8.82 7.89
N PHE A 97 9.36 8.79 6.59
CA PHE A 97 10.30 7.85 5.98
C PHE A 97 11.56 8.50 5.41
N LEU A 98 11.55 9.81 5.21
CA LEU A 98 12.61 10.52 4.53
C LEU A 98 13.48 11.36 5.47
N ARG A 99 13.66 10.93 6.66
CA ARG A 99 14.52 11.62 7.62
C ARG A 99 15.97 11.36 7.32
#